data_1761ccc701f39b280f582c5708c47378
#
_entry.id   1761ccc701f39b280f582c5708c47378
#
_cell.length_a   1.000
_cell.length_b   1.000
_cell.length_c   1.000
_cell.angle_alpha   90.00
_cell.angle_beta   90.00
_cell.angle_gamma   90.00
#
_symmetry.space_group_name_H-M   'P 1'
#
loop_
_entity.id
_entity.type
_entity.pdbx_description
1 polymer ?
#
loop_
_entity_poly.entity_id
_entity_poly.type
_entity_poly.pdbx_seq_one_letter_code
_entity_poly.pdbx_strand_id
1 'polypeptide(L)'
;MSGMRTPFLLIVVILTCLINLAASQQASLKFTVPAGWIEEERSSSMRVAQYRLPKAAGDTEDASLVLYYFGQGQGGSTSANIERWIGQIKQADGSSAKKTAKEERLEVNGLKVTTVDIAGTYVAETAPASGTFHNKPGYRLRAAVVETPKGSYYLKLVGPEKTVTQWNESFLSYLRSFQFK
;
A
#
# COMPACT_ATOMS: atom_id res chain seq x y z
N MET A 1 -18.14 -64.32 60.93
CA MET A 1 -16.97 -63.39 60.81
C MET A 1 -17.15 -62.60 59.52
N SER A 2 -17.61 -61.37 59.66
CA SER A 2 -18.03 -60.53 58.58
C SER A 2 -16.88 -59.58 58.22
N GLY A 3 -16.35 -59.67 57.01
CA GLY A 3 -15.32 -58.77 56.52
C GLY A 3 -15.91 -57.65 55.67
N MET A 4 -15.92 -56.45 56.25
CA MET A 4 -16.43 -55.26 55.63
C MET A 4 -15.39 -54.69 54.63
N ARG A 5 -15.71 -54.72 53.33
CA ARG A 5 -14.89 -54.13 52.25
C ARG A 5 -15.32 -52.68 52.04
N THR A 6 -14.49 -51.71 52.40
CA THR A 6 -14.64 -50.31 52.09
C THR A 6 -14.30 -50.03 50.62
N PRO A 7 -15.13 -49.34 49.84
CA PRO A 7 -14.76 -48.95 48.48
C PRO A 7 -13.88 -47.70 48.54
N PHE A 8 -12.71 -47.79 47.87
CA PHE A 8 -11.79 -46.66 47.67
C PHE A 8 -12.33 -45.79 46.54
N LEU A 9 -12.83 -44.59 46.90
CA LEU A 9 -13.36 -43.62 45.97
C LEU A 9 -12.18 -42.88 45.33
N LEU A 10 -11.87 -43.22 44.04
CA LEU A 10 -10.83 -42.57 43.23
C LEU A 10 -11.38 -41.25 42.70
N ILE A 11 -11.04 -40.10 43.32
CA ILE A 11 -11.36 -38.77 42.81
C ILE A 11 -10.36 -38.44 41.73
N VAL A 12 -10.80 -38.52 40.44
CA VAL A 12 -10.04 -38.03 39.27
C VAL A 12 -10.30 -36.52 39.16
N VAL A 13 -9.35 -35.71 39.60
CA VAL A 13 -9.35 -34.26 39.35
C VAL A 13 -8.93 -34.01 37.91
N ILE A 14 -9.88 -33.76 37.04
CA ILE A 14 -9.63 -33.30 35.67
C ILE A 14 -9.29 -31.81 35.75
N LEU A 15 -7.99 -31.49 35.71
CA LEU A 15 -7.48 -30.15 35.60
C LEU A 15 -7.65 -29.69 34.13
N THR A 16 -8.78 -29.07 33.80
CA THR A 16 -9.01 -28.45 32.49
C THR A 16 -8.12 -27.21 32.34
N CYS A 17 -6.98 -27.38 31.70
CA CYS A 17 -6.11 -26.29 31.30
C CYS A 17 -6.81 -25.49 30.16
N LEU A 18 -7.47 -24.38 30.51
CA LEU A 18 -7.99 -23.42 29.54
C LEU A 18 -6.80 -22.71 28.88
N ILE A 19 -6.32 -23.27 27.77
CA ILE A 19 -5.36 -22.59 26.91
C ILE A 19 -6.13 -21.44 26.22
N ASN A 20 -6.01 -20.22 26.78
CA ASN A 20 -6.40 -19.02 26.08
C ASN A 20 -5.47 -18.85 24.86
N LEU A 21 -5.87 -19.35 23.69
CA LEU A 21 -5.29 -18.96 22.42
C LEU A 21 -5.69 -17.49 22.17
N ALA A 22 -4.93 -16.55 22.72
CA ALA A 22 -4.97 -15.19 22.26
C ALA A 22 -4.46 -15.25 20.82
N ALA A 23 -5.37 -15.19 19.84
CA ALA A 23 -5.01 -15.00 18.44
C ALA A 23 -4.21 -13.69 18.38
N SER A 24 -2.89 -13.78 18.22
CA SER A 24 -2.04 -12.63 18.00
C SER A 24 -2.51 -11.99 16.70
N GLN A 25 -3.27 -10.91 16.77
CA GLN A 25 -3.60 -10.13 15.58
C GLN A 25 -2.27 -9.69 14.96
N GLN A 26 -1.96 -10.27 13.81
CA GLN A 26 -0.76 -9.89 13.08
C GLN A 26 -0.89 -8.43 12.70
N ALA A 27 0.02 -7.60 13.21
CA ALA A 27 0.02 -6.17 12.96
C ALA A 27 0.06 -5.89 11.46
N SER A 28 -0.86 -5.07 10.98
CA SER A 28 -1.01 -4.73 9.56
C SER A 28 -1.37 -3.26 9.40
N LEU A 29 -1.15 -2.72 8.21
CA LEU A 29 -1.55 -1.36 7.88
C LEU A 29 -3.08 -1.30 7.77
N LYS A 30 -3.70 -0.42 8.55
CA LYS A 30 -5.12 -0.08 8.50
C LYS A 30 -5.27 1.28 7.83
N PHE A 31 -6.35 1.46 7.07
CA PHE A 31 -6.63 2.70 6.35
C PHE A 31 -8.13 2.85 6.08
N THR A 32 -8.53 4.07 5.77
CA THR A 32 -9.91 4.39 5.37
C THR A 32 -9.91 4.81 3.92
N VAL A 33 -10.71 4.12 3.10
CA VAL A 33 -10.81 4.41 1.66
C VAL A 33 -11.72 5.63 1.45
N PRO A 34 -11.26 6.65 0.71
CA PRO A 34 -12.08 7.81 0.39
C PRO A 34 -13.30 7.44 -0.47
N ALA A 35 -14.38 8.21 -0.33
CA ALA A 35 -15.54 8.07 -1.18
C ALA A 35 -15.23 8.35 -2.66
N GLY A 36 -15.91 7.65 -3.55
CA GLY A 36 -15.78 7.80 -5.00
C GLY A 36 -14.66 6.99 -5.64
N TRP A 37 -13.77 6.37 -4.87
CA TRP A 37 -12.82 5.38 -5.38
C TRP A 37 -13.53 4.06 -5.64
N ILE A 38 -13.15 3.39 -6.71
CA ILE A 38 -13.73 2.10 -7.11
C ILE A 38 -12.69 1.02 -6.86
N GLU A 39 -12.98 0.12 -5.91
CA GLU A 39 -12.10 -1.00 -5.62
C GLU A 39 -12.06 -1.98 -6.79
N GLU A 40 -10.87 -2.49 -7.09
CA GLU A 40 -10.62 -3.46 -8.14
C GLU A 40 -10.04 -4.74 -7.56
N GLU A 41 -10.25 -5.86 -8.26
CA GLU A 41 -9.62 -7.13 -7.92
C GLU A 41 -8.09 -7.02 -7.99
N ARG A 42 -7.43 -7.54 -6.97
CA ARG A 42 -5.97 -7.50 -6.88
C ARG A 42 -5.35 -8.51 -7.84
N SER A 43 -4.56 -8.04 -8.78
CA SER A 43 -3.92 -8.88 -9.80
C SER A 43 -2.69 -9.66 -9.30
N SER A 44 -2.28 -9.48 -8.03
CA SER A 44 -1.20 -10.27 -7.39
C SER A 44 -1.29 -10.20 -5.87
N SER A 45 -0.66 -11.17 -5.19
CA SER A 45 -0.57 -11.23 -3.72
C SER A 45 0.23 -10.08 -3.10
N MET A 46 1.10 -9.41 -3.86
CA MET A 46 1.88 -8.25 -3.42
C MET A 46 1.04 -6.97 -3.36
N ARG A 47 -0.14 -6.93 -3.98
CA ARG A 47 -1.07 -5.81 -3.90
C ARG A 47 -1.96 -5.95 -2.68
N VAL A 48 -1.84 -5.03 -1.75
CA VAL A 48 -2.70 -4.95 -0.55
C VAL A 48 -4.07 -4.40 -0.91
N ALA A 49 -4.09 -3.39 -1.78
CA ALA A 49 -5.30 -2.77 -2.30
C ALA A 49 -5.06 -2.20 -3.70
N GLN A 50 -6.11 -2.12 -4.49
CA GLN A 50 -6.11 -1.57 -5.84
C GLN A 50 -7.40 -0.82 -6.08
N TYR A 51 -7.30 0.39 -6.61
CA TYR A 51 -8.44 1.26 -6.89
C TYR A 51 -8.31 1.91 -8.26
N ARG A 52 -9.45 2.10 -8.88
CA ARG A 52 -9.65 2.95 -10.04
C ARG A 52 -10.30 4.25 -9.56
N LEU A 53 -9.71 5.37 -9.92
CA LEU A 53 -10.20 6.71 -9.59
C LEU A 53 -10.81 7.33 -10.83
N PRO A 54 -12.14 7.56 -10.85
CA PRO A 54 -12.86 8.06 -12.02
C PRO A 54 -12.24 9.33 -12.62
N LYS A 55 -12.18 9.36 -13.94
CA LYS A 55 -11.58 10.43 -14.71
C LYS A 55 -12.28 11.78 -14.53
N ALA A 56 -11.49 12.82 -14.55
CA ALA A 56 -11.96 14.21 -14.62
C ALA A 56 -12.61 14.49 -16.00
N ALA A 57 -13.46 15.49 -16.04
CA ALA A 57 -14.07 15.94 -17.30
C ALA A 57 -12.98 16.35 -18.30
N GLY A 58 -13.06 15.76 -19.51
CA GLY A 58 -12.12 16.00 -20.61
C GLY A 58 -10.93 15.03 -20.64
N ASP A 59 -10.70 14.22 -19.60
CA ASP A 59 -9.70 13.15 -19.65
C ASP A 59 -10.29 11.89 -20.31
N THR A 60 -9.44 11.08 -20.93
CA THR A 60 -9.86 9.89 -21.69
C THR A 60 -9.89 8.63 -20.85
N GLU A 61 -9.14 8.58 -19.75
CA GLU A 61 -9.00 7.40 -18.90
C GLU A 61 -8.94 7.75 -17.42
N ASP A 62 -9.30 6.77 -16.58
CA ASP A 62 -9.28 6.87 -15.14
C ASP A 62 -7.83 6.83 -14.61
N ALA A 63 -7.60 7.29 -13.37
CA ALA A 63 -6.34 7.06 -12.70
C ALA A 63 -6.35 5.72 -11.95
N SER A 64 -5.17 5.11 -11.82
CA SER A 64 -4.97 3.87 -11.08
C SER A 64 -4.17 4.12 -9.80
N LEU A 65 -4.66 3.60 -8.68
CA LEU A 65 -3.95 3.62 -7.41
C LEU A 65 -3.74 2.20 -6.92
N VAL A 66 -2.49 1.88 -6.55
CA VAL A 66 -2.14 0.58 -5.99
C VAL A 66 -1.32 0.76 -4.72
N LEU A 67 -1.69 0.01 -3.68
CA LEU A 67 -0.92 -0.14 -2.45
C LEU A 67 -0.25 -1.52 -2.46
N TYR A 68 1.08 -1.54 -2.36
CA TYR A 68 1.88 -2.76 -2.35
C TYR A 68 2.50 -3.02 -0.98
N TYR A 69 2.69 -4.31 -0.68
CA TYR A 69 3.53 -4.80 0.39
C TYR A 69 4.28 -6.05 -0.07
N PHE A 70 5.59 -6.03 0.03
CA PHE A 70 6.45 -7.11 -0.48
C PHE A 70 6.97 -8.04 0.63
N GLY A 71 6.64 -7.76 1.89
CA GLY A 71 7.18 -8.46 3.05
C GLY A 71 8.26 -7.66 3.78
N GLN A 72 8.56 -8.09 4.99
CA GLN A 72 9.58 -7.46 5.83
C GLN A 72 10.96 -7.59 5.17
N GLY A 73 11.71 -6.48 5.08
CA GLY A 73 13.02 -6.42 4.45
C GLY A 73 13.01 -6.52 2.92
N GLN A 74 11.82 -6.53 2.29
CA GLN A 74 11.65 -6.61 0.84
C GLN A 74 11.16 -5.27 0.25
N GLY A 75 11.17 -5.18 -1.08
CA GLY A 75 10.67 -4.00 -1.81
C GLY A 75 11.71 -2.91 -2.05
N GLY A 76 12.92 -3.04 -1.50
CA GLY A 76 14.02 -2.09 -1.68
C GLY A 76 13.94 -0.86 -0.76
N SER A 77 14.95 0.01 -0.83
CA SER A 77 15.01 1.22 -0.02
C SER A 77 14.02 2.29 -0.48
N THR A 78 13.68 3.21 0.43
CA THR A 78 12.84 4.37 0.13
C THR A 78 13.41 5.17 -1.04
N SER A 79 14.70 5.51 -1.03
CA SER A 79 15.35 6.27 -2.11
C SER A 79 15.31 5.56 -3.45
N ALA A 80 15.60 4.25 -3.50
CA ALA A 80 15.56 3.48 -4.73
C ALA A 80 14.16 3.45 -5.36
N ASN A 81 13.11 3.39 -4.54
CA ASN A 81 11.73 3.44 -5.04
C ASN A 81 11.37 4.84 -5.56
N ILE A 82 11.73 5.90 -4.85
CA ILE A 82 11.53 7.28 -5.30
C ILE A 82 12.24 7.52 -6.64
N GLU A 83 13.52 7.15 -6.75
CA GLU A 83 14.28 7.30 -8.00
C GLU A 83 13.67 6.50 -9.17
N ARG A 84 13.22 5.27 -8.90
CA ARG A 84 12.53 4.44 -9.91
C ARG A 84 11.24 5.11 -10.40
N TRP A 85 10.43 5.70 -9.51
CA TRP A 85 9.21 6.39 -9.90
C TRP A 85 9.49 7.68 -10.66
N ILE A 86 10.52 8.45 -10.27
CA ILE A 86 10.99 9.61 -11.05
C ILE A 86 11.40 9.17 -12.46
N GLY A 87 12.11 8.04 -12.60
CA GLY A 87 12.51 7.48 -13.90
C GLY A 87 11.35 7.05 -14.80
N GLN A 88 10.15 6.85 -14.25
CA GLN A 88 8.93 6.52 -15.00
C GLN A 88 8.24 7.73 -15.63
N ILE A 89 8.74 8.94 -15.38
CA ILE A 89 8.24 10.19 -15.98
C ILE A 89 9.36 10.87 -16.74
N LYS A 90 9.08 11.33 -17.95
CA LYS A 90 9.94 12.18 -18.76
C LYS A 90 9.31 13.55 -18.96
N GLN A 91 10.14 14.58 -19.08
CA GLN A 91 9.67 15.90 -19.48
C GLN A 91 9.34 15.94 -20.98
N ALA A 92 8.67 16.98 -21.44
CA ALA A 92 8.26 17.11 -22.84
C ALA A 92 9.44 17.08 -23.84
N ASP A 93 10.62 17.53 -23.40
CA ASP A 93 11.87 17.48 -24.15
C ASP A 93 12.61 16.14 -24.06
N GLY A 94 12.01 15.13 -23.39
CA GLY A 94 12.62 13.81 -23.16
C GLY A 94 13.61 13.76 -21.98
N SER A 95 13.90 14.88 -21.32
CA SER A 95 14.82 14.93 -20.19
C SER A 95 14.24 14.25 -18.95
N SER A 96 15.11 14.00 -17.94
CA SER A 96 14.70 13.45 -16.65
C SER A 96 13.79 14.40 -15.89
N ALA A 97 12.72 13.88 -15.29
CA ALA A 97 11.84 14.61 -14.40
C ALA A 97 12.45 14.89 -13.00
N LYS A 98 13.71 14.53 -12.75
CA LYS A 98 14.34 14.66 -11.42
C LYS A 98 14.34 16.09 -10.88
N LYS A 99 14.47 17.10 -11.76
CA LYS A 99 14.48 18.51 -11.37
C LYS A 99 13.09 19.07 -11.04
N THR A 100 12.04 18.46 -11.55
CA THR A 100 10.64 18.89 -11.37
C THR A 100 9.90 18.05 -10.35
N ALA A 101 10.45 16.91 -9.96
CA ALA A 101 9.90 16.05 -8.93
C ALA A 101 9.90 16.78 -7.57
N LYS A 102 8.74 16.75 -6.90
CA LYS A 102 8.58 17.27 -5.55
C LYS A 102 8.61 16.10 -4.58
N GLU A 103 9.67 16.02 -3.79
CA GLU A 103 9.80 15.03 -2.72
C GLU A 103 9.52 15.68 -1.37
N GLU A 104 8.69 15.05 -0.55
CA GLU A 104 8.37 15.52 0.80
C GLU A 104 8.50 14.38 1.79
N ARG A 105 8.91 14.71 3.02
CA ARG A 105 8.94 13.81 4.17
C ARG A 105 7.97 14.29 5.20
N LEU A 106 7.13 13.38 5.68
CA LEU A 106 6.13 13.68 6.69
C LEU A 106 5.99 12.49 7.66
N GLU A 107 5.29 12.74 8.75
CA GLU A 107 4.90 11.71 9.71
C GLU A 107 3.38 11.56 9.72
N VAL A 108 2.91 10.31 9.68
CA VAL A 108 1.48 9.97 9.72
C VAL A 108 1.27 8.94 10.81
N ASN A 109 0.60 9.34 11.90
CA ASN A 109 0.28 8.45 13.03
C ASN A 109 1.52 7.66 13.54
N GLY A 110 2.68 8.32 13.63
CA GLY A 110 3.95 7.73 14.04
C GLY A 110 4.70 6.96 12.94
N LEU A 111 4.19 6.92 11.72
CA LEU A 111 4.83 6.30 10.56
C LEU A 111 5.62 7.33 9.76
N LYS A 112 6.87 7.04 9.42
CA LYS A 112 7.66 7.85 8.49
C LYS A 112 7.14 7.63 7.07
N VAL A 113 6.87 8.73 6.37
CA VAL A 113 6.34 8.70 5.00
C VAL A 113 7.19 9.60 4.13
N THR A 114 7.66 9.06 3.01
CA THR A 114 8.30 9.85 1.94
C THR A 114 7.40 9.82 0.72
N THR A 115 7.03 10.99 0.22
CA THR A 115 6.18 11.14 -0.98
C THR A 115 6.97 11.68 -2.14
N VAL A 116 6.49 11.42 -3.35
CA VAL A 116 6.95 12.06 -4.58
C VAL A 116 5.75 12.43 -5.45
N ASP A 117 5.84 13.57 -6.12
CA ASP A 117 4.82 14.12 -7.00
C ASP A 117 5.49 14.64 -8.28
N ILE A 118 5.08 14.12 -9.44
CA ILE A 118 5.76 14.36 -10.70
C ILE A 118 4.73 14.40 -11.84
N ALA A 119 4.78 15.42 -12.69
CA ALA A 119 4.00 15.50 -13.93
C ALA A 119 4.91 15.39 -15.18
N GLY A 120 4.37 14.86 -16.26
CA GLY A 120 5.08 14.71 -17.53
C GLY A 120 4.52 13.60 -18.41
N THR A 121 5.38 12.97 -19.20
CA THR A 121 5.05 11.78 -20.02
C THR A 121 5.36 10.51 -19.23
N TYR A 122 4.36 9.68 -18.98
CA TYR A 122 4.53 8.39 -18.30
C TYR A 122 5.09 7.35 -19.26
N VAL A 123 6.25 6.78 -18.90
CA VAL A 123 7.06 5.88 -19.73
C VAL A 123 7.44 4.56 -19.04
N ALA A 124 6.71 4.15 -17.99
CA ALA A 124 6.98 2.86 -17.36
C ALA A 124 6.73 1.68 -18.30
N GLU A 125 7.37 0.55 -18.04
CA GLU A 125 7.01 -0.70 -18.73
C GLU A 125 5.54 -1.06 -18.54
N THR A 126 4.92 -1.60 -19.59
CA THR A 126 3.51 -2.04 -19.57
C THR A 126 3.30 -3.27 -18.69
N ALA A 127 4.32 -4.13 -18.61
CA ALA A 127 4.41 -5.27 -17.68
C ALA A 127 5.90 -5.52 -17.35
N PRO A 128 6.23 -6.14 -16.22
CA PRO A 128 7.62 -6.45 -15.86
C PRO A 128 8.34 -7.23 -16.95
N ALA A 129 9.53 -6.78 -17.34
CA ALA A 129 10.39 -7.37 -18.37
C ALA A 129 9.73 -7.56 -19.75
N SER A 130 8.68 -6.77 -20.06
CA SER A 130 8.01 -6.82 -21.37
C SER A 130 8.83 -6.16 -22.50
N GLY A 131 9.74 -5.25 -22.15
CA GLY A 131 10.45 -4.39 -23.12
C GLY A 131 9.53 -3.39 -23.83
N THR A 132 8.24 -3.35 -23.47
CA THR A 132 7.25 -2.43 -24.04
C THR A 132 6.92 -1.34 -23.00
N PHE A 133 6.94 -0.11 -23.45
CA PHE A 133 6.78 1.04 -22.58
C PHE A 133 5.50 1.82 -22.89
N HIS A 134 4.89 2.37 -21.84
CA HIS A 134 3.88 3.40 -22.03
C HIS A 134 4.51 4.65 -22.67
N ASN A 135 3.70 5.40 -23.41
CA ASN A 135 4.02 6.73 -23.88
C ASN A 135 2.78 7.61 -23.72
N LYS A 136 2.55 8.06 -22.49
CA LYS A 136 1.33 8.78 -22.12
C LYS A 136 1.68 10.20 -21.67
N PRO A 137 1.64 11.19 -22.57
CA PRO A 137 1.87 12.59 -22.22
C PRO A 137 0.73 13.15 -21.37
N GLY A 138 1.01 14.18 -20.57
CA GLY A 138 0.03 14.83 -19.70
C GLY A 138 -0.40 13.97 -18.50
N TYR A 139 0.49 13.11 -18.04
CA TYR A 139 0.28 12.27 -16.86
C TYR A 139 0.91 12.86 -15.60
N ARG A 140 0.38 12.45 -14.47
CA ARG A 140 0.94 12.74 -13.15
C ARG A 140 1.08 11.45 -12.37
N LEU A 141 2.20 11.30 -11.69
CA LEU A 141 2.47 10.21 -10.77
C LEU A 141 2.62 10.82 -9.36
N ARG A 142 1.84 10.31 -8.41
CA ARG A 142 2.02 10.54 -6.99
C ARG A 142 2.29 9.23 -6.30
N ALA A 143 3.33 9.16 -5.48
CA ALA A 143 3.64 7.94 -4.77
C ALA A 143 4.11 8.22 -3.35
N ALA A 144 4.05 7.21 -2.50
CA ALA A 144 4.53 7.28 -1.13
C ALA A 144 5.16 5.96 -0.71
N VAL A 145 6.26 6.04 0.04
CA VAL A 145 6.78 4.94 0.84
C VAL A 145 6.40 5.19 2.28
N VAL A 146 5.72 4.23 2.90
CA VAL A 146 5.27 4.27 4.29
C VAL A 146 6.05 3.22 5.07
N GLU A 147 6.95 3.67 5.93
CA GLU A 147 7.81 2.79 6.72
C GLU A 147 7.07 2.30 7.96
N THR A 148 7.01 0.98 8.16
CA THR A 148 6.42 0.36 9.34
C THR A 148 7.41 -0.58 10.03
N PRO A 149 7.19 -0.96 11.30
CA PRO A 149 8.05 -1.92 12.01
C PRO A 149 8.15 -3.30 11.35
N LYS A 150 7.20 -3.63 10.46
CA LYS A 150 7.16 -4.93 9.74
C LYS A 150 7.49 -4.82 8.25
N GLY A 151 8.09 -3.72 7.81
CA GLY A 151 8.45 -3.45 6.42
C GLY A 151 7.66 -2.30 5.82
N SER A 152 8.07 -1.86 4.65
CA SER A 152 7.50 -0.69 4.00
C SER A 152 6.31 -1.05 3.11
N TYR A 153 5.32 -0.16 3.07
CA TYR A 153 4.24 -0.17 2.10
C TYR A 153 4.53 0.89 1.03
N TYR A 154 4.13 0.59 -0.20
CA TYR A 154 4.42 1.40 -1.37
C TYR A 154 3.12 1.77 -2.06
N LEU A 155 2.74 3.03 -1.99
CA LEU A 155 1.54 3.57 -2.61
C LEU A 155 1.90 4.27 -3.91
N LYS A 156 1.20 3.97 -5.00
CA LYS A 156 1.40 4.59 -6.30
C LYS A 156 0.06 4.93 -6.93
N LEU A 157 -0.15 6.22 -7.21
CA LEU A 157 -1.25 6.77 -8.01
C LEU A 157 -0.69 7.28 -9.32
N VAL A 158 -1.23 6.87 -10.45
CA VAL A 158 -0.82 7.33 -11.78
C VAL A 158 -2.04 7.46 -12.70
N GLY A 159 -2.07 8.50 -13.51
CA GLY A 159 -3.13 8.76 -14.47
C GLY A 159 -2.99 10.11 -15.15
N PRO A 160 -3.97 10.51 -15.97
CA PRO A 160 -4.03 11.85 -16.55
C PRO A 160 -3.91 12.92 -15.46
N GLU A 161 -3.17 13.98 -15.73
CA GLU A 161 -2.82 14.99 -14.74
C GLU A 161 -4.04 15.67 -14.10
N LYS A 162 -5.08 15.97 -14.89
CA LYS A 162 -6.32 16.56 -14.36
C LYS A 162 -7.02 15.60 -13.41
N THR A 163 -7.12 14.33 -13.79
CA THR A 163 -7.74 13.28 -12.95
C THR A 163 -6.98 13.12 -11.64
N VAL A 164 -5.65 12.97 -11.68
CA VAL A 164 -4.84 12.86 -10.45
C VAL A 164 -4.97 14.13 -9.60
N THR A 165 -5.04 15.31 -10.22
CA THR A 165 -5.23 16.58 -9.53
C THR A 165 -6.61 16.68 -8.85
N GLN A 166 -7.66 16.22 -9.52
CA GLN A 166 -9.01 16.14 -8.93
C GLN A 166 -9.04 15.32 -7.65
N TRP A 167 -8.29 14.21 -7.59
CA TRP A 167 -8.24 13.29 -6.45
C TRP A 167 -7.12 13.60 -5.44
N ASN A 168 -6.47 14.77 -5.57
CA ASN A 168 -5.34 15.15 -4.72
C ASN A 168 -5.66 15.11 -3.22
N GLU A 169 -6.74 15.76 -2.80
CA GLU A 169 -7.13 15.80 -1.39
C GLU A 169 -7.55 14.42 -0.86
N SER A 170 -8.23 13.63 -1.68
CA SER A 170 -8.58 12.24 -1.34
C SER A 170 -7.34 11.37 -1.17
N PHE A 171 -6.32 11.52 -2.02
CA PHE A 171 -5.03 10.83 -1.89
C PHE A 171 -4.34 11.19 -0.57
N LEU A 172 -4.30 12.48 -0.22
CA LEU A 172 -3.71 12.93 1.05
C LEU A 172 -4.53 12.44 2.26
N SER A 173 -5.86 12.45 2.17
CA SER A 173 -6.75 11.92 3.22
C SER A 173 -6.54 10.43 3.42
N TYR A 174 -6.42 9.66 2.34
CA TYR A 174 -6.11 8.24 2.38
C TYR A 174 -4.79 7.99 3.10
N LEU A 175 -3.74 8.71 2.72
CA LEU A 175 -2.42 8.59 3.32
C LEU A 175 -2.44 8.95 4.82
N ARG A 176 -3.13 10.02 5.22
CA ARG A 176 -3.29 10.44 6.62
C ARG A 176 -4.08 9.44 7.47
N SER A 177 -4.89 8.58 6.85
CA SER A 177 -5.67 7.56 7.56
C SER A 177 -4.83 6.33 7.95
N PHE A 178 -3.60 6.20 7.47
CA PHE A 178 -2.75 5.04 7.69
C PHE A 178 -2.38 4.89 9.17
N GLN A 179 -2.62 3.70 9.71
CA GLN A 179 -2.26 3.31 11.07
C GLN A 179 -1.71 1.88 11.04
N PHE A 180 -0.63 1.63 11.73
CA PHE A 180 -0.07 0.29 11.85
C PHE A 180 -0.47 -0.31 13.21
N LYS A 181 -1.32 -1.35 13.19
CA LYS A 181 -1.87 -2.03 14.38
C LYS A 181 -1.85 -3.52 14.20
#